data_0835631d4e607ef1934627c5ea7dd57c
#
_entry.id   0835631d4e607ef1934627c5ea7dd57c
#
_cell.length_a   1.000
_cell.length_b   1.000
_cell.length_c   1.000
_cell.angle_alpha   90.00
_cell.angle_beta   90.00
_cell.angle_gamma   90.00
#
_symmetry.space_group_name_H-M   'P 1'
#
loop_
_entity.id
_entity.type
_entity.pdbx_description
1 polymer ?
#
loop_
_entity_poly.entity_id
_entity_poly.type
_entity_poly.pdbx_seq_one_letter_code
_entity_poly.pdbx_strand_id
1 'polypeptide(L)'
;MQNLTISPLSTLPQVRVLGRCAGTDPLTLFWTGSGIELLFTGSELWVELNADYDTMEPWVSVELDGAWISRFAVNPGTSRMCIFRGAAPGRAKHVRLLKDVQAMSEDPAHLLQVTAICHAGGEFLPLPAPRCRLEFIGDSITSG
;
A
#
# COMPACT_ATOMS: atom_id res chain seq x y z
N MET A 1 21.53 8.29 10.58
CA MET A 1 20.42 7.55 9.95
C MET A 1 19.77 6.70 11.03
N GLN A 2 18.50 6.90 11.29
CA GLN A 2 17.77 6.00 12.16
C GLN A 2 17.67 4.63 11.47
N ASN A 3 18.02 3.57 12.19
CA ASN A 3 17.81 2.21 11.71
C ASN A 3 16.31 1.93 11.68
N LEU A 4 15.74 1.76 10.48
CA LEU A 4 14.36 1.36 10.34
C LEU A 4 14.21 -0.14 10.62
N THR A 5 13.20 -0.49 11.38
CA THR A 5 12.72 -1.87 11.48
C THR A 5 12.03 -2.24 10.19
N ILE A 6 12.40 -3.36 9.60
CA ILE A 6 11.80 -3.91 8.37
C ILE A 6 10.89 -5.06 8.78
N SER A 7 9.61 -4.94 8.52
CA SER A 7 8.59 -5.92 8.90
C SER A 7 7.89 -6.46 7.64
N PRO A 8 8.14 -7.73 7.27
CA PRO A 8 7.35 -8.39 6.23
C PRO A 8 5.86 -8.40 6.57
N LEU A 9 4.99 -8.34 5.57
CA LEU A 9 3.54 -8.26 5.81
C LEU A 9 2.97 -9.46 6.57
N SER A 10 3.55 -10.65 6.40
CA SER A 10 3.14 -11.86 7.13
C SER A 10 3.34 -11.73 8.64
N THR A 11 4.21 -10.84 9.10
CA THR A 11 4.46 -10.56 10.52
C THR A 11 3.56 -9.49 11.10
N LEU A 12 2.68 -8.90 10.29
CA LEU A 12 1.81 -7.78 10.63
C LEU A 12 0.32 -8.15 10.44
N PRO A 13 -0.26 -8.98 11.33
CA PRO A 13 -1.66 -9.42 11.18
C PRO A 13 -2.67 -8.28 11.28
N GLN A 14 -2.28 -7.11 11.79
CA GLN A 14 -3.11 -5.91 11.86
C GLN A 14 -3.27 -5.20 10.51
N VAL A 15 -2.37 -5.45 9.56
CA VAL A 15 -2.47 -4.88 8.21
C VAL A 15 -3.58 -5.60 7.43
N ARG A 16 -4.51 -4.83 6.91
CA ARG A 16 -5.60 -5.33 6.06
C ARG A 16 -5.21 -5.25 4.59
N VAL A 17 -5.37 -6.35 3.88
CA VAL A 17 -5.24 -6.38 2.41
C VAL A 17 -6.56 -5.92 1.79
N LEU A 18 -6.47 -5.03 0.82
CA LEU A 18 -7.59 -4.48 0.06
C LEU A 18 -7.58 -5.04 -1.36
N GLY A 19 -8.75 -5.45 -1.84
CA GLY A 19 -8.92 -5.95 -3.20
C GLY A 19 -8.36 -7.36 -3.43
N ARG A 20 -8.23 -7.71 -4.70
CA ARG A 20 -7.68 -9.02 -5.13
C ARG A 20 -6.17 -8.93 -5.23
N CYS A 21 -5.51 -9.71 -4.42
CA CYS A 21 -4.06 -9.80 -4.33
C CYS A 21 -3.64 -11.27 -4.31
N ALA A 22 -2.34 -11.53 -4.50
CA ALA A 22 -1.77 -12.85 -4.34
C ALA A 22 -0.56 -12.81 -3.42
N GLY A 23 -0.40 -13.85 -2.61
CA GLY A 23 0.70 -13.96 -1.65
C GLY A 23 0.57 -13.02 -0.47
N THR A 24 1.55 -13.06 0.42
CA THR A 24 1.71 -12.15 1.55
C THR A 24 3.15 -11.65 1.67
N ASP A 25 4.12 -12.45 1.24
CA ASP A 25 5.55 -12.12 1.24
C ASP A 25 6.22 -12.61 -0.04
N PRO A 26 6.19 -11.80 -1.08
CA PRO A 26 5.58 -10.47 -1.24
C PRO A 26 4.07 -10.53 -1.51
N LEU A 27 3.37 -9.46 -1.20
CA LEU A 27 1.97 -9.25 -1.58
C LEU A 27 1.92 -8.65 -2.99
N THR A 28 1.37 -9.39 -3.96
CA THR A 28 1.23 -8.91 -5.34
C THR A 28 -0.12 -8.24 -5.56
N LEU A 29 -0.09 -7.00 -6.06
CA LEU A 29 -1.25 -6.17 -6.35
C LEU A 29 -1.57 -6.21 -7.86
N PHE A 30 -2.81 -6.50 -8.23
CA PHE A 30 -3.21 -6.61 -9.64
C PHE A 30 -4.10 -5.45 -10.11
N TRP A 31 -5.17 -5.16 -9.39
CA TRP A 31 -6.21 -4.23 -9.80
C TRP A 31 -6.05 -2.85 -9.20
N THR A 32 -6.53 -1.83 -9.90
CA THR A 32 -6.72 -0.49 -9.35
C THR A 32 -7.54 -0.56 -8.06
N GLY A 33 -7.11 0.16 -7.03
CA GLY A 33 -7.73 0.14 -5.70
C GLY A 33 -7.31 -1.03 -4.81
N SER A 34 -6.54 -2.01 -5.32
CA SER A 34 -5.92 -3.01 -4.46
C SER A 34 -4.76 -2.41 -3.68
N GLY A 35 -4.51 -2.92 -2.49
CA GLY A 35 -3.45 -2.39 -1.65
C GLY A 35 -3.51 -2.87 -0.22
N ILE A 36 -3.06 -2.02 0.68
CA ILE A 36 -3.03 -2.28 2.13
C ILE A 36 -3.62 -1.11 2.92
N GLU A 37 -4.15 -1.44 4.08
CA GLU A 37 -4.70 -0.50 5.05
C GLU A 37 -4.20 -0.84 6.44
N LEU A 38 -3.82 0.17 7.21
CA LEU A 38 -3.28 -0.02 8.55
C LEU A 38 -3.51 1.19 9.45
N LEU A 39 -3.45 0.96 10.78
CA LEU A 39 -3.34 1.99 11.81
C LEU A 39 -1.97 1.90 12.46
N PHE A 40 -1.27 3.02 12.55
CA PHE A 40 0.09 3.06 13.08
C PHE A 40 0.34 4.28 13.96
N THR A 41 1.04 4.10 15.09
CA THR A 41 1.27 5.16 16.09
C THR A 41 2.64 5.82 16.00
N GLY A 42 3.57 5.25 15.23
CA GLY A 42 4.93 5.78 15.09
C GLY A 42 4.99 7.13 14.37
N SER A 43 6.15 7.77 14.45
CA SER A 43 6.40 9.07 13.82
C SER A 43 6.88 9.00 12.37
N GLU A 44 7.28 7.82 11.92
CA GLU A 44 7.86 7.60 10.58
C GLU A 44 7.46 6.23 10.04
N LEU A 45 6.97 6.23 8.80
CA LEU A 45 6.52 5.02 8.11
C LEU A 45 6.96 5.06 6.65
N TRP A 46 7.47 3.93 6.19
CA TRP A 46 7.88 3.68 4.82
C TRP A 46 7.28 2.37 4.33
N VAL A 47 7.10 2.25 3.04
CA VAL A 47 6.76 0.98 2.37
C VAL A 47 7.91 0.57 1.46
N GLU A 48 8.23 -0.71 1.47
CA GLU A 48 9.14 -1.30 0.50
C GLU A 48 8.33 -1.97 -0.59
N LEU A 49 8.60 -1.58 -1.84
CA LEU A 49 7.91 -2.03 -3.03
C LEU A 49 8.89 -2.69 -3.99
N ASN A 50 8.42 -3.70 -4.70
CA ASN A 50 9.11 -4.25 -5.86
C ASN A 50 8.21 -4.10 -7.08
N ALA A 51 8.75 -3.59 -8.17
CA ALA A 51 8.01 -3.33 -9.39
C ALA A 51 8.79 -3.77 -10.64
N ASP A 52 8.06 -4.03 -11.70
CA ASP A 52 8.60 -4.23 -13.03
C ASP A 52 7.57 -3.81 -14.08
N TYR A 53 8.03 -3.42 -15.26
CA TYR A 53 7.19 -3.09 -16.42
C TYR A 53 8.04 -2.88 -17.68
N ASP A 54 7.42 -3.01 -18.83
CA ASP A 54 8.02 -2.67 -20.12
C ASP A 54 7.54 -1.29 -20.62
N THR A 55 6.24 -1.04 -20.54
CA THR A 55 5.62 0.16 -21.13
C THR A 55 4.71 0.91 -20.17
N MET A 56 4.13 0.25 -19.19
CA MET A 56 3.12 0.83 -18.30
C MET A 56 3.59 0.85 -16.86
N GLU A 57 4.17 1.95 -16.45
CA GLU A 57 4.68 2.13 -15.11
C GLU A 57 3.60 1.98 -14.03
N PRO A 58 3.87 1.20 -12.96
CA PRO A 58 2.97 1.12 -11.82
C PRO A 58 2.93 2.44 -11.05
N TRP A 59 1.72 2.84 -10.67
CA TRP A 59 1.49 4.00 -9.80
C TRP A 59 0.81 3.58 -8.51
N VAL A 60 1.18 4.24 -7.43
CA VAL A 60 0.57 4.08 -6.11
C VAL A 60 0.12 5.42 -5.55
N SER A 61 -0.98 5.37 -4.81
CA SER A 61 -1.52 6.50 -4.07
C SER A 61 -1.50 6.21 -2.59
N VAL A 62 -1.27 7.26 -1.80
CA VAL A 62 -1.25 7.20 -0.34
C VAL A 62 -2.36 8.10 0.21
N GLU A 63 -3.20 7.52 1.05
CA GLU A 63 -4.14 8.24 1.90
C GLU A 63 -3.65 8.21 3.34
N LEU A 64 -3.75 9.35 4.00
CA LEU A 64 -3.46 9.51 5.42
C LEU A 64 -4.65 10.19 6.11
N ASP A 65 -5.23 9.52 7.10
CA ASP A 65 -6.41 9.99 7.84
C ASP A 65 -7.58 10.42 6.92
N GLY A 66 -7.78 9.67 5.82
CA GLY A 66 -8.83 9.91 4.84
C GLY A 66 -8.53 10.98 3.79
N ALA A 67 -7.37 11.60 3.84
CA ALA A 67 -6.94 12.58 2.83
C ALA A 67 -5.88 11.98 1.90
N TRP A 68 -6.01 12.24 0.63
CA TRP A 68 -4.99 11.91 -0.36
C TRP A 68 -3.78 12.82 -0.19
N ILE A 69 -2.61 12.24 0.10
CA ILE A 69 -1.40 13.02 0.41
C ILE A 69 -0.31 12.90 -0.65
N SER A 70 -0.26 11.79 -1.37
CA SER A 70 0.73 11.59 -2.42
C SER A 70 0.32 10.56 -3.44
N ARG A 71 0.91 10.68 -4.63
CA ARG A 71 0.82 9.74 -5.73
C ARG A 71 2.17 9.70 -6.43
N PHE A 72 2.71 8.53 -6.69
CA PHE A 72 4.02 8.39 -7.33
C PHE A 72 4.12 7.14 -8.18
N ALA A 73 4.95 7.23 -9.23
CA ALA A 73 5.34 6.09 -10.04
C ALA A 73 6.37 5.23 -9.30
N VAL A 74 6.32 3.92 -9.49
CA VAL A 74 7.26 2.98 -8.90
C VAL A 74 8.21 2.48 -9.97
N ASN A 75 9.49 2.79 -9.80
CA ASN A 75 10.53 2.35 -10.75
C ASN A 75 10.76 0.83 -10.66
N PRO A 76 11.25 0.19 -11.74
CA PRO A 76 11.64 -1.21 -11.70
C PRO A 76 12.64 -1.53 -10.61
N GLY A 77 12.51 -2.72 -10.02
CA GLY A 77 13.32 -3.18 -8.90
C GLY A 77 12.71 -2.85 -7.54
N THR A 78 13.52 -3.00 -6.50
CA THR A 78 13.11 -2.75 -5.11
C THR A 78 13.40 -1.30 -4.72
N SER A 79 12.40 -0.62 -4.18
CA SER A 79 12.51 0.76 -3.70
C SER A 79 11.75 0.95 -2.38
N ARG A 80 12.16 1.96 -1.61
CA ARG A 80 11.45 2.38 -0.38
C ARG A 80 10.86 3.76 -0.58
N MET A 81 9.58 3.86 -0.28
CA MET A 81 8.82 5.10 -0.41
C MET A 81 8.38 5.57 0.96
N CYS A 82 8.66 6.83 1.26
CA CYS A 82 8.23 7.46 2.51
C CYS A 82 6.73 7.72 2.47
N ILE A 83 6.00 7.16 3.43
CA ILE A 83 4.58 7.44 3.62
C ILE A 83 4.43 8.74 4.41
N PHE A 84 5.10 8.83 5.55
CA PHE A 84 5.24 10.06 6.33
C PHE A 84 6.48 10.03 7.23
N ARG A 85 6.93 11.22 7.61
CA ARG A 85 8.01 11.47 8.58
C ARG A 85 7.64 12.64 9.49
N GLY A 86 8.17 12.59 10.71
CA GLY A 86 7.99 13.69 11.65
C GLY A 86 6.56 13.85 12.17
N ALA A 87 5.73 12.83 12.02
CA ALA A 87 4.39 12.85 12.58
C ALA A 87 4.43 12.70 14.12
N ALA A 88 3.39 13.19 14.79
CA ALA A 88 3.27 13.08 16.24
C ALA A 88 3.25 11.62 16.68
N PRO A 89 4.20 11.16 17.53
CA PRO A 89 4.22 9.82 18.05
C PRO A 89 3.03 9.57 18.99
N GLY A 90 2.62 8.31 19.11
CA GLY A 90 1.52 7.90 19.99
C GLY A 90 0.12 8.16 19.42
N ARG A 91 -0.05 9.11 18.52
CA ARG A 91 -1.31 9.30 17.80
C ARG A 91 -1.45 8.24 16.69
N ALA A 92 -2.57 7.54 16.66
CA ALA A 92 -2.88 6.62 15.58
C ALA A 92 -3.11 7.38 14.26
N LYS A 93 -2.47 6.93 13.21
CA LYS A 93 -2.62 7.43 11.84
C LYS A 93 -3.17 6.30 10.98
N HIS A 94 -4.27 6.58 10.28
CA HIS A 94 -4.89 5.67 9.33
C HIS A 94 -4.22 5.82 7.97
N VAL A 95 -3.65 4.75 7.45
CA VAL A 95 -2.91 4.75 6.18
C VAL A 95 -3.55 3.77 5.23
N ARG A 96 -3.72 4.19 3.98
CA ARG A 96 -3.98 3.32 2.83
C ARG A 96 -2.91 3.55 1.78
N LEU A 97 -2.35 2.47 1.27
CA LEU A 97 -1.53 2.45 0.06
C LEU A 97 -2.29 1.69 -1.00
N LEU A 98 -2.62 2.34 -2.09
CA LEU A 98 -3.47 1.80 -3.14
C LEU A 98 -2.74 1.79 -4.48
N LYS A 99 -2.91 0.72 -5.26
CA LYS A 99 -2.48 0.67 -6.65
C LYS A 99 -3.43 1.54 -7.49
N ASP A 100 -2.87 2.43 -8.30
CA ASP A 100 -3.63 3.38 -9.11
C ASP A 100 -3.91 2.90 -10.52
N VAL A 101 -3.00 2.15 -11.10
CA VAL A 101 -3.08 1.69 -12.49
C VAL A 101 -3.03 0.17 -12.50
N GLN A 102 -4.06 -0.45 -13.05
CA GLN A 102 -4.09 -1.91 -13.22
C GLN A 102 -3.12 -2.36 -14.32
N ALA A 103 -2.67 -3.61 -14.22
CA ALA A 103 -1.94 -4.25 -15.30
C ALA A 103 -2.82 -4.39 -16.55
N MET A 104 -2.25 -4.08 -17.72
CA MET A 104 -2.92 -4.22 -19.00
C MET A 104 -2.29 -5.39 -19.76
N SER A 105 -3.06 -5.99 -20.68
CA SER A 105 -2.60 -7.13 -21.48
C SER A 105 -1.41 -6.78 -22.39
N GLU A 106 -1.23 -5.50 -22.69
CA GLU A 106 -0.14 -4.98 -23.52
C GLU A 106 1.21 -4.93 -22.79
N ASP A 107 1.19 -5.06 -21.48
CA ASP A 107 2.41 -5.08 -20.66
C ASP A 107 2.41 -6.30 -19.72
N PRO A 108 2.80 -7.47 -20.21
CA PRO A 108 2.85 -8.69 -19.40
C PRO A 108 3.93 -8.65 -18.31
N ALA A 109 4.90 -7.74 -18.42
CA ALA A 109 5.93 -7.55 -17.40
C ALA A 109 5.45 -6.68 -16.21
N HIS A 110 4.31 -6.01 -16.34
CA HIS A 110 3.79 -5.14 -15.29
C HIS A 110 3.59 -5.88 -13.96
N LEU A 111 4.35 -5.49 -12.97
CA LEU A 111 4.38 -6.06 -11.63
C LEU A 111 4.38 -4.96 -10.58
N LEU A 112 3.61 -5.13 -9.52
CA LEU A 112 3.70 -4.31 -8.31
C LEU A 112 3.48 -5.19 -7.09
N GLN A 113 4.46 -5.17 -6.18
CA GLN A 113 4.45 -5.96 -4.95
C GLN A 113 4.76 -5.07 -3.75
N VAL A 114 4.08 -5.33 -2.64
CA VAL A 114 4.46 -4.81 -1.32
C VAL A 114 5.29 -5.88 -0.64
N THR A 115 6.54 -5.57 -0.32
CA THR A 115 7.49 -6.52 0.29
C THR A 115 7.59 -6.36 1.79
N ALA A 116 7.58 -5.13 2.30
CA ALA A 116 7.68 -4.86 3.72
C ALA A 116 7.13 -3.47 4.09
N ILE A 117 6.81 -3.31 5.36
CA ILE A 117 6.63 -2.01 6.01
C ILE A 117 7.87 -1.71 6.83
N CYS A 118 8.41 -0.49 6.68
CA CYS A 118 9.59 -0.06 7.42
C CYS A 118 9.24 1.12 8.32
N HIS A 119 9.71 1.10 9.58
CA HIS A 119 9.34 2.12 10.56
C HIS A 119 10.42 2.34 11.62
N ALA A 120 10.39 3.49 12.26
CA ALA A 120 11.27 3.84 13.39
C ALA A 120 10.47 3.82 14.71
N GLY A 121 10.13 2.61 15.19
CA GLY A 121 9.29 2.43 16.38
C GLY A 121 7.80 2.67 16.12
N GLY A 122 6.99 2.61 17.18
CA GLY A 122 5.52 2.68 17.10
C GLY A 122 4.86 1.30 17.08
N GLU A 123 3.54 1.30 17.08
CA GLU A 123 2.71 0.09 17.14
C GLU A 123 1.71 0.06 15.99
N PHE A 124 1.48 -1.14 15.45
CA PHE A 124 0.38 -1.41 14.55
C PHE A 124 -0.85 -1.76 15.37
N LEU A 125 -1.93 -1.01 15.20
CA LEU A 125 -3.18 -1.19 15.93
C LEU A 125 -4.18 -1.97 15.10
N PRO A 126 -5.11 -2.71 15.72
CA PRO A 126 -6.20 -3.36 15.01
C PRO A 126 -7.07 -2.33 14.29
N LEU A 127 -7.40 -2.61 13.02
CA LEU A 127 -8.38 -1.81 12.28
C LEU A 127 -9.80 -2.16 12.74
N PRO A 128 -10.70 -1.17 12.87
CA PRO A 128 -12.10 -1.43 13.13
C PRO A 128 -12.73 -2.22 11.99
N ALA A 129 -13.70 -3.06 12.31
CA ALA A 129 -14.51 -3.73 11.30
C ALA A 129 -15.32 -2.68 10.51
N PRO A 130 -15.45 -2.81 9.18
CA PRO A 130 -16.30 -1.93 8.39
C PRO A 130 -17.76 -2.06 8.83
N ARG A 131 -18.44 -0.93 9.03
CA ARG A 131 -19.86 -0.90 9.45
C ARG A 131 -20.80 -1.31 8.32
N CYS A 132 -20.41 -1.08 7.10
CA CYS A 132 -21.17 -1.38 5.89
C CYS A 132 -20.24 -1.81 4.78
N ARG A 133 -20.67 -2.74 3.95
CA ARG A 133 -20.01 -3.13 2.71
C ARG A 133 -20.97 -2.85 1.56
N LEU A 134 -20.47 -2.14 0.55
CA LEU A 134 -21.18 -1.91 -0.70
C LEU A 134 -20.41 -2.60 -1.81
N GLU A 135 -21.14 -3.32 -2.64
CA GLU A 135 -20.59 -3.96 -3.84
C GLU A 135 -21.22 -3.30 -5.06
N PHE A 136 -20.37 -2.84 -5.98
CA PHE A 136 -20.79 -2.25 -7.25
C PHE A 136 -20.45 -3.25 -8.35
N ILE A 137 -21.47 -3.68 -9.09
CA ILE A 137 -21.33 -4.57 -10.24
C ILE A 137 -21.60 -3.75 -11.48
N GLY A 138 -20.60 -3.66 -12.36
CA GLY A 138 -20.70 -2.84 -13.56
C GLY A 138 -19.57 -3.13 -14.55
N ASP A 139 -19.46 -2.28 -15.54
CA ASP A 139 -18.46 -2.33 -16.61
C ASP A 139 -17.46 -1.16 -16.53
N SER A 140 -16.79 -0.87 -17.64
CA SER A 140 -15.81 0.23 -17.74
C SER A 140 -16.40 1.62 -17.43
N ILE A 141 -17.71 1.81 -17.63
CA ILE A 141 -18.39 3.08 -17.29
C ILE A 141 -18.52 3.23 -15.77
N THR A 142 -18.72 2.12 -15.06
CA THR A 142 -18.81 2.11 -13.60
C THR A 142 -17.44 2.24 -12.93
N SER A 143 -16.39 1.75 -13.57
CA SER A 143 -15.03 1.81 -13.03
C SER A 143 -14.33 3.16 -13.19
N GLY A 144 -14.85 4.06 -14.01
CA GLY A 144 -14.35 5.42 -14.19
C GLY A 144 -13.21 5.54 -15.17
#